data_785d9a11782db7cc4b9d4ba632617d8c
#
_entry.id   785d9a11782db7cc4b9d4ba632617d8c
#
_cell.length_a   1.000
_cell.length_b   1.000
_cell.length_c   1.000
_cell.angle_alpha   90.00
_cell.angle_beta   90.00
_cell.angle_gamma   90.00
#
_symmetry.space_group_name_H-M   'P 1'
#
loop_
_entity.id
_entity.type
_entity.pdbx_description
1 polymer ?
#
loop_
_entity_poly.entity_id
_entity_poly.type
_entity_poly.pdbx_seq_one_letter_code
_entity_poly.pdbx_strand_id
1 'polypeptide(L)'
;SVEYGQLKLGHRDESLTLSVRPLLDKFAGAVSGWIIGPTTIIAGMTAGATAATVTAAGAAKFKLVMFLAPAILILISVFIFAKKVKLDEKMHAKIVAELEKTWGDHLEDADSDNPQTVSVSTPQPGVTDITSPVAGTLVNLKDVNDENFASGNMGKGFAIKPSDGKVIAPFSGTVRATFSTRHAIGLESDNGIMLLIHVGIDTVKLRGTGFISYFDKDQHFNKGDELMEFWDPAIKKAGLDDTVMVTVTNSKDFDIKLLKDAGEKVTTIDI
;
A
#
# COMPACT_ATOMS: atom_id res chain seq x y z
N SER A 1 6.53 5.46 0.63
CA SER A 1 7.77 5.51 -0.21
C SER A 1 7.74 4.49 -1.33
N VAL A 2 7.13 3.33 -1.15
CA VAL A 2 6.93 2.31 -2.20
C VAL A 2 6.02 2.89 -3.28
N GLU A 3 4.90 3.47 -2.90
CA GLU A 3 3.92 4.11 -3.79
C GLU A 3 4.56 5.25 -4.61
N TYR A 4 5.42 6.06 -3.98
CA TYR A 4 6.15 7.11 -4.70
C TYR A 4 7.13 6.54 -5.73
N GLY A 5 7.77 5.41 -5.40
CA GLY A 5 8.60 4.66 -6.33
C GLY A 5 7.79 4.12 -7.51
N GLN A 6 6.65 3.50 -7.23
CA GLN A 6 5.73 2.97 -8.23
C GLN A 6 5.22 4.05 -9.19
N LEU A 7 4.77 5.19 -8.66
CA LEU A 7 4.33 6.33 -9.48
C LEU A 7 5.43 6.86 -10.41
N LYS A 8 6.70 6.86 -9.97
CA LYS A 8 7.83 7.39 -10.77
C LYS A 8 8.46 6.39 -11.72
N LEU A 9 8.48 5.12 -11.37
CA LEU A 9 9.23 4.08 -12.07
C LEU A 9 8.32 3.10 -12.84
N GLY A 10 7.00 3.19 -12.62
CA GLY A 10 6.01 2.32 -13.28
C GLY A 10 5.98 0.87 -12.76
N HIS A 11 6.85 0.53 -11.79
CA HIS A 11 6.89 -0.81 -11.18
C HIS A 11 7.08 -0.73 -9.66
N ARG A 12 6.64 -1.75 -8.96
CA ARG A 12 6.63 -1.81 -7.50
C ARG A 12 7.76 -2.70 -6.98
N ASP A 13 8.73 -2.08 -6.29
CA ASP A 13 9.90 -2.76 -5.73
C ASP A 13 9.86 -2.78 -4.20
N GLU A 14 8.90 -3.51 -3.62
CA GLU A 14 8.77 -3.62 -2.15
C GLU A 14 9.96 -4.36 -1.54
N SER A 15 10.36 -5.49 -2.12
CA SER A 15 11.46 -6.30 -1.64
C SER A 15 12.78 -5.53 -1.59
N LEU A 16 13.05 -4.72 -2.63
CA LEU A 16 14.23 -3.86 -2.68
C LEU A 16 14.16 -2.79 -1.58
N THR A 17 13.03 -2.13 -1.43
CA THR A 17 12.83 -1.07 -0.41
C THR A 17 12.96 -1.62 1.00
N LEU A 18 12.41 -2.80 1.28
CA LEU A 18 12.47 -3.45 2.60
C LEU A 18 13.86 -4.02 2.92
N SER A 19 14.63 -4.43 1.91
CA SER A 19 15.99 -4.97 2.10
C SER A 19 17.03 -3.91 2.44
N VAL A 20 16.79 -2.65 2.08
CA VAL A 20 17.73 -1.54 2.35
C VAL A 20 17.93 -1.32 3.85
N ARG A 21 16.88 -1.42 4.67
CA ARG A 21 16.98 -1.19 6.12
C ARG A 21 17.91 -2.18 6.83
N PRO A 22 17.76 -3.51 6.69
CA PRO A 22 18.69 -4.46 7.29
C PRO A 22 20.13 -4.31 6.78
N LEU A 23 20.32 -3.92 5.52
CA LEU A 23 21.63 -3.64 4.95
C LEU A 23 22.30 -2.45 5.65
N LEU A 24 21.57 -1.34 5.82
CA LEU A 24 22.06 -0.15 6.50
C LEU A 24 22.39 -0.42 7.97
N ASP A 25 21.57 -1.21 8.68
CA ASP A 25 21.81 -1.57 10.07
C ASP A 25 23.12 -2.39 10.22
N LYS A 26 23.36 -3.38 9.35
CA LYS A 26 24.59 -4.15 9.32
C LYS A 26 25.81 -3.30 8.96
N PHE A 27 25.66 -2.43 7.98
CA PHE A 27 26.72 -1.52 7.56
C PHE A 27 27.10 -0.54 8.69
N ALA A 28 26.09 0.05 9.35
CA ALA A 28 26.31 0.95 10.50
C ALA A 28 27.04 0.23 11.66
N GLY A 29 26.67 -1.02 11.95
CA GLY A 29 27.37 -1.83 12.94
C GLY A 29 28.85 -2.09 12.61
N ALA A 30 29.14 -2.43 11.36
CA ALA A 30 30.51 -2.65 10.89
C ALA A 30 31.37 -1.37 10.98
N VAL A 31 30.82 -0.22 10.53
CA VAL A 31 31.51 1.08 10.61
C VAL A 31 31.76 1.49 12.05
N SER A 32 30.79 1.28 12.94
CA SER A 32 30.94 1.55 14.37
C SER A 32 32.10 0.77 15.00
N GLY A 33 32.17 -0.55 14.73
CA GLY A 33 33.27 -1.39 15.20
C GLY A 33 34.65 -0.96 14.70
N TRP A 34 34.72 -0.52 13.45
CA TRP A 34 35.95 -0.02 12.82
C TRP A 34 36.43 1.31 13.43
N ILE A 35 35.52 2.18 13.87
CA ILE A 35 35.85 3.47 14.49
C ILE A 35 36.31 3.31 15.94
N ILE A 36 35.71 2.39 16.71
CA ILE A 36 36.00 2.22 18.15
C ILE A 36 37.46 1.84 18.37
N GLY A 37 38.00 0.86 17.63
CA GLY A 37 39.37 0.38 17.79
C GLY A 37 40.43 1.48 17.69
N PRO A 38 40.56 2.19 16.57
CA PRO A 38 41.52 3.31 16.42
C PRO A 38 41.31 4.42 17.44
N THR A 39 40.06 4.74 17.80
CA THR A 39 39.73 5.81 18.75
C THR A 39 40.25 5.50 20.15
N THR A 40 40.13 4.23 20.61
CA THR A 40 40.68 3.80 21.90
C THR A 40 42.22 3.89 21.92
N ILE A 41 42.87 3.51 20.81
CA ILE A 41 44.35 3.60 20.69
C ILE A 41 44.79 5.09 20.75
N ILE A 42 44.15 5.97 20.00
CA ILE A 42 44.47 7.43 19.98
C ILE A 42 44.24 8.09 21.37
N ALA A 43 43.27 7.55 22.11
CA ALA A 43 42.97 8.00 23.47
C ALA A 43 43.96 7.46 24.53
N GLY A 44 44.87 6.59 24.14
CA GLY A 44 45.81 5.92 25.08
C GLY A 44 45.15 4.80 25.90
N MET A 45 43.98 4.32 25.48
CA MET A 45 43.25 3.22 26.12
C MET A 45 43.64 1.89 25.46
N THR A 46 44.89 1.47 25.61
CA THR A 46 45.41 0.19 25.12
C THR A 46 45.25 -0.93 26.13
N ALA A 47 45.53 -2.19 25.72
CA ALA A 47 45.49 -3.33 26.64
C ALA A 47 46.38 -3.07 27.85
N GLY A 48 45.80 -3.21 29.07
CA GLY A 48 46.48 -2.91 30.32
C GLY A 48 46.40 -1.46 30.82
N ALA A 49 45.70 -0.56 30.08
CA ALA A 49 45.45 0.79 30.54
C ALA A 49 44.57 0.82 31.80
N THR A 50 44.96 1.59 32.78
CA THR A 50 44.21 1.85 34.03
C THR A 50 43.73 3.27 34.09
N ALA A 51 42.81 3.60 34.99
CA ALA A 51 42.35 4.98 35.19
C ALA A 51 43.46 5.98 35.49
N ALA A 52 44.59 5.47 36.05
CA ALA A 52 45.78 6.27 36.36
C ALA A 52 46.69 6.54 35.13
N THR A 53 46.61 5.69 34.09
CA THR A 53 47.45 5.80 32.89
C THR A 53 46.77 6.58 31.75
N VAL A 54 45.45 6.74 31.80
CA VAL A 54 44.70 7.51 30.83
C VAL A 54 44.81 8.98 31.16
N THR A 55 45.43 9.75 30.24
CA THR A 55 45.59 11.20 30.43
C THR A 55 44.26 11.94 30.25
N ALA A 56 44.09 13.08 30.90
CA ALA A 56 42.90 13.95 30.71
C ALA A 56 42.71 14.37 29.24
N ALA A 57 43.82 14.62 28.51
CA ALA A 57 43.80 14.93 27.09
C ALA A 57 43.36 13.74 26.24
N GLY A 58 43.76 12.51 26.58
CA GLY A 58 43.29 11.27 25.92
C GLY A 58 41.80 11.05 26.13
N ALA A 59 41.34 11.20 27.37
CA ALA A 59 39.90 11.07 27.69
C ALA A 59 39.05 12.17 26.97
N ALA A 60 39.56 13.40 26.84
CA ALA A 60 38.89 14.46 26.11
C ALA A 60 38.77 14.14 24.61
N LYS A 61 39.84 13.65 23.98
CA LYS A 61 39.83 13.21 22.57
C LYS A 61 38.82 12.07 22.35
N PHE A 62 38.79 11.10 23.25
CA PHE A 62 37.82 9.99 23.18
C PHE A 62 36.37 10.49 23.22
N LYS A 63 36.04 11.34 24.19
CA LYS A 63 34.72 11.97 24.32
C LYS A 63 34.35 12.77 23.07
N LEU A 64 35.27 13.51 22.51
CA LEU A 64 35.03 14.32 21.30
C LEU A 64 34.68 13.44 20.11
N VAL A 65 35.44 12.39 19.85
CA VAL A 65 35.18 11.51 18.72
C VAL A 65 33.92 10.67 18.93
N MET A 66 33.69 10.14 20.13
CA MET A 66 32.58 9.22 20.41
C MET A 66 31.22 9.91 20.56
N PHE A 67 31.20 11.19 20.95
CA PHE A 67 29.93 11.91 21.17
C PHE A 67 29.72 13.05 20.19
N LEU A 68 30.73 13.90 19.97
CA LEU A 68 30.55 15.09 19.14
C LEU A 68 30.46 14.75 17.64
N ALA A 69 31.30 13.84 17.16
CA ALA A 69 31.29 13.46 15.74
C ALA A 69 29.96 12.80 15.33
N PRO A 70 29.41 11.80 16.04
CA PRO A 70 28.09 11.27 15.75
C PRO A 70 26.98 12.30 15.89
N ALA A 71 27.04 13.20 16.88
CA ALA A 71 26.03 14.26 17.04
C ALA A 71 25.98 15.20 15.83
N ILE A 72 27.14 15.59 15.31
CA ILE A 72 27.24 16.43 14.09
C ILE A 72 26.67 15.67 12.89
N LEU A 73 27.00 14.38 12.73
CA LEU A 73 26.47 13.56 11.63
C LEU A 73 24.94 13.39 11.71
N ILE A 74 24.38 13.24 12.90
CA ILE A 74 22.93 13.20 13.11
C ILE A 74 22.30 14.53 12.70
N LEU A 75 22.85 15.67 13.12
CA LEU A 75 22.33 16.98 12.75
C LEU A 75 22.38 17.21 11.24
N ILE A 76 23.46 16.80 10.58
CA ILE A 76 23.59 16.87 9.11
C ILE A 76 22.52 15.97 8.47
N SER A 77 22.33 14.75 8.96
CA SER A 77 21.34 13.81 8.47
C SER A 77 19.92 14.37 8.60
N VAL A 78 19.57 14.93 9.77
CA VAL A 78 18.26 15.59 10.01
C VAL A 78 18.05 16.75 9.05
N PHE A 79 19.08 17.56 8.83
CA PHE A 79 19.01 18.70 7.91
C PHE A 79 18.79 18.24 6.45
N ILE A 80 19.51 17.22 6.01
CA ILE A 80 19.35 16.64 4.67
C ILE A 80 17.94 16.03 4.54
N PHE A 81 17.49 15.28 5.55
CA PHE A 81 16.16 14.68 5.60
C PHE A 81 15.09 15.76 5.48
N ALA A 82 15.13 16.79 6.30
CA ALA A 82 14.15 17.88 6.28
C ALA A 82 14.10 18.63 4.93
N LYS A 83 15.24 18.74 4.22
CA LYS A 83 15.27 19.39 2.89
C LYS A 83 14.90 18.47 1.72
N LYS A 84 15.23 17.19 1.80
CA LYS A 84 15.11 16.26 0.66
C LYS A 84 13.86 15.41 0.72
N VAL A 85 13.39 15.04 1.90
CA VAL A 85 12.20 14.21 2.08
C VAL A 85 10.98 15.11 2.19
N LYS A 86 10.24 15.19 1.10
CA LYS A 86 9.00 15.98 0.96
C LYS A 86 7.73 15.14 1.08
N LEU A 87 7.88 13.85 1.41
CA LEU A 87 6.75 12.94 1.58
C LEU A 87 6.10 13.21 2.94
N ASP A 88 5.08 14.06 2.93
CA ASP A 88 4.15 14.24 4.05
C ASP A 88 2.88 13.38 3.85
N GLU A 89 2.01 13.36 4.84
CA GLU A 89 0.76 12.59 4.79
C GLU A 89 -0.17 13.04 3.67
N LYS A 90 -0.19 14.34 3.37
CA LYS A 90 -1.02 14.90 2.29
C LYS A 90 -0.49 14.48 0.92
N MET A 91 0.82 14.44 0.76
CA MET A 91 1.43 13.98 -0.48
C MET A 91 1.25 12.46 -0.66
N HIS A 92 1.36 11.68 0.42
CA HIS A 92 1.08 10.25 0.39
C HIS A 92 -0.36 9.97 -0.06
N ALA A 93 -1.34 10.64 0.54
CA ALA A 93 -2.74 10.49 0.13
C ALA A 93 -2.98 10.89 -1.34
N LYS A 94 -2.33 11.96 -1.83
CA LYS A 94 -2.41 12.33 -3.25
C LYS A 94 -1.79 11.29 -4.17
N ILE A 95 -0.63 10.73 -3.80
CA ILE A 95 0.04 9.68 -4.59
C ILE A 95 -0.83 8.44 -4.70
N VAL A 96 -1.47 8.02 -3.60
CA VAL A 96 -2.37 6.87 -3.59
C VAL A 96 -3.60 7.15 -4.46
N ALA A 97 -4.23 8.32 -4.32
CA ALA A 97 -5.36 8.70 -5.17
C ALA A 97 -4.99 8.80 -6.67
N GLU A 98 -3.78 9.25 -6.97
CA GLU A 98 -3.27 9.30 -8.35
C GLU A 98 -2.97 7.91 -8.90
N LEU A 99 -2.43 7.00 -8.08
CA LEU A 99 -2.26 5.59 -8.46
C LEU A 99 -3.59 4.89 -8.68
N GLU A 100 -4.58 5.14 -7.85
CA GLU A 100 -5.95 4.63 -8.01
C GLU A 100 -6.58 5.12 -9.31
N LYS A 101 -6.42 6.42 -9.63
CA LYS A 101 -6.91 7.02 -10.87
C LYS A 101 -6.16 6.48 -12.10
N THR A 102 -4.82 6.45 -12.03
CA THR A 102 -3.96 5.97 -13.14
C THR A 102 -4.13 4.47 -13.37
N TRP A 103 -4.54 3.73 -12.35
CA TRP A 103 -4.89 2.33 -12.51
C TRP A 103 -6.07 2.14 -13.46
N GLY A 104 -7.08 3.02 -13.42
CA GLY A 104 -8.16 3.04 -14.42
C GLY A 104 -7.69 3.40 -15.83
N ASP A 105 -6.73 4.34 -15.94
CA ASP A 105 -6.20 4.83 -17.23
C ASP A 105 -5.18 3.85 -17.85
N HIS A 106 -4.35 3.15 -17.04
CA HIS A 106 -3.36 2.17 -17.54
C HIS A 106 -3.95 0.87 -18.08
N LEU A 107 -5.23 0.64 -17.88
CA LEU A 107 -5.93 -0.45 -18.55
C LEU A 107 -6.20 -0.14 -20.04
N GLU A 108 -6.17 1.15 -20.41
CA GLU A 108 -6.28 1.59 -21.82
C GLU A 108 -4.91 1.60 -22.54
N ASP A 109 -3.77 1.73 -21.79
CA ASP A 109 -2.42 1.88 -22.39
C ASP A 109 -1.56 0.59 -22.38
N ALA A 110 -2.07 -0.53 -21.89
CA ALA A 110 -1.34 -1.81 -21.86
C ALA A 110 -1.13 -2.43 -23.24
N ASP A 111 -1.47 -1.72 -24.32
CA ASP A 111 -1.40 -2.20 -25.71
C ASP A 111 -0.16 -1.72 -26.49
N SER A 112 0.85 -1.11 -25.86
CA SER A 112 2.07 -0.72 -26.59
C SER A 112 3.36 -0.98 -25.81
N ASP A 113 4.13 -1.94 -26.33
CA ASP A 113 5.53 -2.28 -26.08
C ASP A 113 5.87 -3.41 -25.08
N ASN A 114 5.39 -4.64 -25.36
CA ASN A 114 6.25 -5.81 -25.24
C ASN A 114 5.66 -7.03 -25.98
N PRO A 115 6.34 -7.64 -26.98
CA PRO A 115 5.85 -8.81 -27.69
C PRO A 115 6.19 -10.09 -26.92
N GLN A 116 5.58 -10.29 -25.78
CA GLN A 116 5.41 -11.62 -25.21
C GLN A 116 3.92 -11.82 -25.00
N THR A 117 3.36 -12.62 -25.89
CA THR A 117 2.01 -13.12 -25.97
C THR A 117 1.41 -13.46 -24.60
N VAL A 118 0.83 -12.46 -23.93
CA VAL A 118 -0.30 -12.66 -23.07
C VAL A 118 -1.49 -12.60 -24.01
N SER A 119 -2.13 -13.73 -24.25
CA SER A 119 -3.39 -13.78 -24.97
C SER A 119 -4.39 -12.91 -24.21
N VAL A 120 -4.56 -11.68 -24.67
CA VAL A 120 -5.70 -10.84 -24.29
C VAL A 120 -6.92 -11.60 -24.80
N SER A 121 -7.62 -12.28 -23.90
CA SER A 121 -8.93 -12.80 -24.23
C SER A 121 -9.81 -11.57 -24.53
N THR A 122 -10.12 -11.38 -25.81
CA THR A 122 -11.19 -10.47 -26.22
C THR A 122 -12.39 -10.69 -25.30
N PRO A 123 -13.01 -9.60 -24.76
CA PRO A 123 -14.18 -9.72 -23.92
C PRO A 123 -15.21 -10.61 -24.64
N GLN A 124 -15.46 -11.80 -24.12
CA GLN A 124 -16.49 -12.67 -24.66
C GLN A 124 -17.82 -12.08 -24.17
N PRO A 125 -18.81 -11.86 -25.05
CA PRO A 125 -20.14 -11.43 -24.66
C PRO A 125 -20.81 -12.58 -23.90
N GLY A 126 -20.58 -12.61 -22.61
CA GLY A 126 -21.19 -13.54 -21.66
C GLY A 126 -21.67 -12.74 -20.46
N VAL A 127 -22.85 -13.07 -19.96
CA VAL A 127 -23.34 -12.53 -18.69
C VAL A 127 -22.38 -13.02 -17.59
N THR A 128 -21.68 -12.13 -16.92
CA THR A 128 -20.89 -12.46 -15.74
C THR A 128 -21.62 -11.94 -14.52
N ASP A 129 -22.10 -12.85 -13.69
CA ASP A 129 -22.69 -12.48 -12.42
C ASP A 129 -21.59 -12.11 -11.43
N ILE A 130 -21.56 -10.85 -11.07
CA ILE A 130 -20.69 -10.34 -10.01
C ILE A 130 -21.48 -10.41 -8.70
N THR A 131 -21.09 -11.34 -7.83
CA THR A 131 -21.70 -11.43 -6.49
C THR A 131 -21.17 -10.32 -5.58
N SER A 132 -21.90 -9.97 -4.51
CA SER A 132 -21.38 -9.00 -3.54
C SER A 132 -20.09 -9.51 -2.91
N PRO A 133 -19.00 -8.75 -2.95
CA PRO A 133 -17.76 -9.15 -2.28
C PRO A 133 -17.83 -9.02 -0.75
N VAL A 134 -18.83 -8.30 -0.22
CA VAL A 134 -18.98 -8.04 1.21
C VAL A 134 -20.45 -8.19 1.59
N ALA A 135 -20.71 -8.80 2.76
CA ALA A 135 -22.06 -8.84 3.32
C ALA A 135 -22.42 -7.48 3.94
N GLY A 136 -23.65 -7.03 3.74
CA GLY A 136 -24.10 -5.75 4.30
C GLY A 136 -25.37 -5.20 3.67
N THR A 137 -25.48 -3.88 3.66
CA THR A 137 -26.61 -3.15 3.06
C THR A 137 -26.10 -2.37 1.86
N LEU A 138 -26.77 -2.54 0.71
CA LEU A 138 -26.46 -1.80 -0.52
C LEU A 138 -26.70 -0.30 -0.33
N VAL A 139 -25.77 0.48 -0.83
CA VAL A 139 -25.80 1.95 -0.88
C VAL A 139 -25.56 2.37 -2.32
N ASN A 140 -26.27 3.41 -2.74
CA ASN A 140 -26.01 3.97 -4.06
C ASN A 140 -24.61 4.61 -4.07
N LEU A 141 -23.81 4.32 -5.09
CA LEU A 141 -22.46 4.88 -5.23
C LEU A 141 -22.47 6.43 -5.23
N LYS A 142 -23.55 7.04 -5.74
CA LYS A 142 -23.74 8.50 -5.75
C LYS A 142 -23.90 9.12 -4.36
N ASP A 143 -24.31 8.32 -3.38
CA ASP A 143 -24.57 8.78 -2.01
C ASP A 143 -23.35 8.60 -1.10
N VAL A 144 -22.24 8.07 -1.64
CA VAL A 144 -20.97 7.91 -0.92
C VAL A 144 -20.30 9.28 -0.77
N ASN A 145 -19.77 9.55 0.41
CA ASN A 145 -19.09 10.81 0.73
C ASN A 145 -17.62 10.82 0.22
N ASP A 146 -17.44 10.43 -1.04
CA ASP A 146 -16.17 10.49 -1.76
C ASP A 146 -16.49 10.86 -3.22
N GLU A 147 -16.00 12.02 -3.66
CA GLU A 147 -16.31 12.58 -4.97
C GLU A 147 -15.81 11.71 -6.14
N ASN A 148 -14.69 11.01 -5.98
CA ASN A 148 -14.13 10.16 -7.02
C ASN A 148 -15.06 8.98 -7.34
N PHE A 149 -15.66 8.40 -6.29
CA PHE A 149 -16.64 7.32 -6.46
C PHE A 149 -18.03 7.83 -6.81
N ALA A 150 -18.52 8.85 -6.10
CA ALA A 150 -19.87 9.39 -6.31
C ALA A 150 -20.09 9.99 -7.70
N SER A 151 -19.07 10.59 -8.32
CA SER A 151 -19.12 11.12 -9.68
C SER A 151 -19.10 10.05 -10.77
N GLY A 152 -18.73 8.80 -10.42
CA GLY A 152 -18.53 7.71 -11.38
C GLY A 152 -17.20 7.77 -12.14
N ASN A 153 -16.26 8.63 -11.72
CA ASN A 153 -14.92 8.71 -12.33
C ASN A 153 -14.13 7.40 -12.17
N MET A 154 -14.41 6.63 -11.12
CA MET A 154 -13.80 5.32 -10.85
C MET A 154 -14.57 4.16 -11.52
N GLY A 155 -15.50 4.45 -12.42
CA GLY A 155 -16.35 3.47 -13.09
C GLY A 155 -17.74 3.35 -12.47
N LYS A 156 -18.59 2.52 -13.11
CA LYS A 156 -19.92 2.20 -12.60
C LYS A 156 -19.83 1.12 -11.52
N GLY A 157 -20.72 1.18 -10.54
CA GLY A 157 -20.73 0.20 -9.47
C GLY A 157 -21.72 0.52 -8.37
N PHE A 158 -21.45 0.00 -7.20
CA PHE A 158 -22.27 0.13 -6.00
C PHE A 158 -21.39 0.28 -4.76
N ALA A 159 -22.00 0.65 -3.65
CA ALA A 159 -21.34 0.65 -2.36
C ALA A 159 -22.10 -0.24 -1.37
N ILE A 160 -21.44 -0.64 -0.29
CA ILE A 160 -22.01 -1.51 0.73
C ILE A 160 -21.64 -0.95 2.11
N LYS A 161 -22.61 -0.80 2.98
CA LYS A 161 -22.38 -0.68 4.42
C LYS A 161 -22.14 -2.07 4.97
N PRO A 162 -20.89 -2.42 5.34
CA PRO A 162 -20.55 -3.79 5.70
C PRO A 162 -21.20 -4.22 7.01
N SER A 163 -21.55 -5.51 7.11
CA SER A 163 -22.00 -6.15 8.35
C SER A 163 -20.93 -7.04 8.99
N ASP A 164 -19.88 -7.36 8.22
CA ASP A 164 -18.68 -8.07 8.67
C ASP A 164 -17.44 -7.50 7.97
N GLY A 165 -16.26 -8.01 8.33
CA GLY A 165 -14.97 -7.54 7.82
C GLY A 165 -14.36 -8.39 6.73
N LYS A 166 -15.12 -9.26 6.05
CA LYS A 166 -14.60 -10.17 5.01
C LYS A 166 -14.88 -9.67 3.61
N VAL A 167 -13.85 -9.74 2.78
CA VAL A 167 -13.97 -9.47 1.34
C VAL A 167 -13.75 -10.77 0.56
N ILE A 168 -14.80 -11.22 -0.12
CA ILE A 168 -14.85 -12.49 -0.84
C ILE A 168 -14.79 -12.24 -2.35
N ALA A 169 -14.11 -13.11 -3.06
CA ALA A 169 -13.98 -13.03 -4.52
C ALA A 169 -15.35 -13.14 -5.21
N PRO A 170 -15.79 -12.08 -5.94
CA PRO A 170 -17.12 -12.07 -6.57
C PRO A 170 -17.20 -12.91 -7.85
N PHE A 171 -16.06 -13.27 -8.41
CA PHE A 171 -15.87 -14.10 -9.61
C PHE A 171 -14.51 -14.80 -9.53
N SER A 172 -14.18 -15.68 -10.48
CA SER A 172 -12.83 -16.23 -10.63
C SER A 172 -11.99 -15.34 -11.55
N GLY A 173 -10.68 -15.23 -11.27
CA GLY A 173 -9.82 -14.34 -12.04
C GLY A 173 -8.44 -14.14 -11.44
N THR A 174 -7.82 -13.01 -11.73
CA THR A 174 -6.45 -12.68 -11.32
C THR A 174 -6.40 -11.33 -10.59
N VAL A 175 -5.62 -11.24 -9.52
CA VAL A 175 -5.35 -9.97 -8.83
C VAL A 175 -4.43 -9.11 -9.68
N ARG A 176 -4.87 -7.92 -10.08
CA ARG A 176 -4.09 -7.00 -10.92
C ARG A 176 -3.47 -5.85 -10.14
N ALA A 177 -4.10 -5.45 -9.03
CA ALA A 177 -3.53 -4.43 -8.15
C ALA A 177 -3.66 -4.79 -6.69
N THR A 178 -2.61 -4.51 -5.95
CA THR A 178 -2.60 -4.50 -4.48
C THR A 178 -1.97 -3.20 -4.00
N PHE A 179 -2.40 -2.74 -2.84
CA PHE A 179 -1.90 -1.52 -2.21
C PHE A 179 -1.14 -1.88 -0.93
N SER A 180 -0.05 -1.18 -0.62
CA SER A 180 0.74 -1.43 0.60
C SER A 180 -0.07 -1.21 1.87
N THR A 181 -1.07 -0.36 1.81
CA THR A 181 -2.03 -0.09 2.88
C THR A 181 -3.17 -1.10 2.94
N ARG A 182 -3.26 -2.03 1.97
CA ARG A 182 -4.21 -3.15 1.93
C ARG A 182 -5.68 -2.76 2.10
N HIS A 183 -6.02 -1.50 1.83
CA HIS A 183 -7.39 -0.99 1.93
C HIS A 183 -8.18 -1.20 0.64
N ALA A 184 -7.51 -1.55 -0.44
CA ALA A 184 -8.11 -1.79 -1.73
C ALA A 184 -7.42 -2.93 -2.48
N ILE A 185 -8.17 -3.56 -3.40
CA ILE A 185 -7.70 -4.62 -4.28
C ILE A 185 -8.34 -4.47 -5.66
N GLY A 186 -7.54 -4.60 -6.71
CA GLY A 186 -8.00 -4.59 -8.10
C GLY A 186 -7.97 -6.01 -8.67
N LEU A 187 -9.08 -6.42 -9.27
CA LEU A 187 -9.32 -7.76 -9.77
C LEU A 187 -9.61 -7.71 -11.28
N GLU A 188 -9.16 -8.71 -12.01
CA GLU A 188 -9.59 -8.97 -13.37
C GLU A 188 -10.24 -10.34 -13.44
N SER A 189 -11.48 -10.39 -13.93
CA SER A 189 -12.16 -11.66 -14.16
C SER A 189 -11.59 -12.39 -15.38
N ASP A 190 -11.82 -13.70 -15.46
CA ASP A 190 -11.45 -14.50 -16.64
C ASP A 190 -12.13 -14.01 -17.94
N ASN A 191 -13.16 -13.17 -17.84
CA ASN A 191 -13.87 -12.55 -18.97
C ASN A 191 -13.46 -11.08 -19.22
N GLY A 192 -12.41 -10.59 -18.55
CA GLY A 192 -11.85 -9.25 -18.77
C GLY A 192 -12.56 -8.12 -18.03
N ILE A 193 -13.43 -8.40 -17.05
CA ILE A 193 -14.02 -7.35 -16.20
C ILE A 193 -12.98 -6.91 -15.17
N MET A 194 -12.72 -5.60 -15.12
CA MET A 194 -11.83 -5.00 -14.16
C MET A 194 -12.61 -4.41 -12.99
N LEU A 195 -12.45 -5.00 -11.81
CA LEU A 195 -13.16 -4.61 -10.60
C LEU A 195 -12.20 -4.03 -9.56
N LEU A 196 -12.54 -2.87 -9.03
CA LEU A 196 -11.87 -2.30 -7.85
C LEU A 196 -12.79 -2.46 -6.63
N ILE A 197 -12.26 -3.06 -5.57
CA ILE A 197 -12.89 -3.11 -4.25
C ILE A 197 -12.07 -2.22 -3.32
N HIS A 198 -12.70 -1.17 -2.78
CA HIS A 198 -12.08 -0.19 -1.91
C HIS A 198 -12.80 -0.16 -0.57
N VAL A 199 -12.11 -0.48 0.52
CA VAL A 199 -12.69 -0.61 1.86
C VAL A 199 -12.54 0.70 2.63
N GLY A 200 -13.65 1.34 2.89
CA GLY A 200 -13.77 2.56 3.68
C GLY A 200 -13.30 3.82 2.95
N ILE A 201 -13.73 4.96 3.45
CA ILE A 201 -13.32 6.27 2.92
C ILE A 201 -12.11 6.76 3.71
N ASP A 202 -11.08 7.24 3.00
CA ASP A 202 -9.83 7.74 3.59
C ASP A 202 -9.04 6.70 4.41
N THR A 203 -9.35 5.43 4.30
CA THR A 203 -8.71 4.35 5.09
C THR A 203 -7.24 4.11 4.75
N VAL A 204 -6.75 4.68 3.67
CA VAL A 204 -5.32 4.83 3.37
C VAL A 204 -4.55 5.47 4.55
N LYS A 205 -5.20 6.34 5.33
CA LYS A 205 -4.65 7.01 6.51
C LYS A 205 -4.29 6.03 7.63
N LEU A 206 -4.90 4.84 7.67
CA LEU A 206 -4.60 3.77 8.63
C LEU A 206 -3.30 3.03 8.34
N ARG A 207 -2.68 3.26 7.17
CA ARG A 207 -1.38 2.69 6.78
C ARG A 207 -1.32 1.16 6.90
N GLY A 208 -2.42 0.49 6.58
CA GLY A 208 -2.56 -0.96 6.66
C GLY A 208 -2.96 -1.50 8.04
N THR A 209 -3.10 -0.64 9.05
CA THR A 209 -3.59 -1.07 10.36
C THR A 209 -5.04 -1.51 10.28
N GLY A 210 -5.30 -2.77 10.64
CA GLY A 210 -6.65 -3.35 10.57
C GLY A 210 -6.99 -3.95 9.21
N PHE A 211 -6.03 -4.16 8.31
CA PHE A 211 -6.23 -4.80 7.01
C PHE A 211 -5.27 -5.98 6.83
N ILE A 212 -5.81 -7.08 6.33
CA ILE A 212 -5.06 -8.27 5.91
C ILE A 212 -5.43 -8.54 4.46
N SER A 213 -4.43 -8.76 3.59
CA SER A 213 -4.62 -9.24 2.22
C SER A 213 -4.03 -10.63 2.12
N TYR A 214 -4.78 -11.56 1.52
CA TYR A 214 -4.40 -12.96 1.37
C TYR A 214 -3.81 -13.25 -0.02
N PHE A 215 -3.95 -12.31 -0.95
CA PHE A 215 -3.47 -12.44 -2.31
C PHE A 215 -2.50 -11.31 -2.67
N ASP A 216 -1.47 -11.68 -3.43
CA ASP A 216 -0.54 -10.75 -4.06
C ASP A 216 -0.92 -10.50 -5.52
N LYS A 217 -0.32 -9.45 -6.12
CA LYS A 217 -0.49 -9.16 -7.54
C LYS A 217 -0.10 -10.37 -8.40
N ASP A 218 -0.85 -10.57 -9.48
CA ASP A 218 -0.73 -11.64 -10.47
C ASP A 218 -1.04 -13.05 -9.95
N GLN A 219 -1.57 -13.20 -8.72
CA GLN A 219 -2.11 -14.46 -8.24
C GLN A 219 -3.53 -14.68 -8.75
N HIS A 220 -3.82 -15.91 -9.16
CA HIS A 220 -5.16 -16.35 -9.54
C HIS A 220 -5.98 -16.71 -8.29
N PHE A 221 -7.27 -16.36 -8.31
CA PHE A 221 -8.24 -16.67 -7.27
C PHE A 221 -9.50 -17.30 -7.89
N ASN A 222 -10.23 -18.07 -7.11
CA ASN A 222 -11.51 -18.63 -7.48
C ASN A 222 -12.66 -17.84 -6.84
N LYS A 223 -13.81 -17.81 -7.50
CA LYS A 223 -15.03 -17.25 -6.90
C LYS A 223 -15.28 -17.88 -5.53
N GLY A 224 -15.49 -17.03 -4.53
CA GLY A 224 -15.72 -17.44 -3.14
C GLY A 224 -14.47 -17.48 -2.26
N ASP A 225 -13.27 -17.31 -2.82
CA ASP A 225 -12.05 -17.20 -2.02
C ASP A 225 -12.07 -15.92 -1.17
N GLU A 226 -11.54 -15.97 0.05
CA GLU A 226 -11.37 -14.81 0.92
C GLU A 226 -10.15 -14.00 0.46
N LEU A 227 -10.38 -12.84 -0.15
CA LEU A 227 -9.33 -12.00 -0.75
C LEU A 227 -8.63 -11.15 0.29
N MET A 228 -9.39 -10.58 1.21
CA MET A 228 -8.88 -9.73 2.26
C MET A 228 -9.84 -9.66 3.45
N GLU A 229 -9.31 -9.25 4.58
CA GLU A 229 -10.06 -9.03 5.82
C GLU A 229 -9.77 -7.62 6.34
N PHE A 230 -10.77 -6.95 6.90
CA PHE A 230 -10.63 -5.66 7.56
C PHE A 230 -11.32 -5.65 8.91
N TRP A 231 -10.70 -4.94 9.86
CA TRP A 231 -11.23 -4.80 11.21
C TRP A 231 -11.99 -3.48 11.34
N ASP A 232 -13.27 -3.54 11.15
CA ASP A 232 -14.21 -2.42 11.22
C ASP A 232 -14.04 -1.54 12.49
N PRO A 233 -13.83 -2.09 13.72
CA PRO A 233 -13.57 -1.25 14.87
C PRO A 233 -12.32 -0.36 14.76
N ALA A 234 -11.30 -0.73 13.98
CA ALA A 234 -10.14 0.12 13.76
C ALA A 234 -10.49 1.33 12.89
N ILE A 235 -11.30 1.11 11.83
CA ILE A 235 -11.80 2.16 10.95
C ILE A 235 -12.65 3.16 11.75
N LYS A 236 -13.63 2.67 12.49
CA LYS A 236 -14.53 3.48 13.34
C LYS A 236 -13.79 4.24 14.43
N LYS A 237 -12.80 3.61 15.09
CA LYS A 237 -11.97 4.26 16.10
C LYS A 237 -11.16 5.44 15.54
N ALA A 238 -10.78 5.36 14.27
CA ALA A 238 -10.11 6.46 13.57
C ALA A 238 -11.07 7.57 13.10
N GLY A 239 -12.36 7.42 13.30
CA GLY A 239 -13.39 8.37 12.85
C GLY A 239 -13.61 8.32 11.32
N LEU A 240 -13.26 7.21 10.68
CA LEU A 240 -13.40 7.01 9.25
C LEU A 240 -14.67 6.21 8.92
N ASP A 241 -15.17 6.39 7.70
CA ASP A 241 -16.32 5.64 7.16
C ASP A 241 -15.86 4.27 6.65
N ASP A 242 -16.58 3.23 7.01
CA ASP A 242 -16.31 1.82 6.67
C ASP A 242 -16.97 1.37 5.36
N THR A 243 -17.71 2.23 4.68
CA THR A 243 -18.41 1.91 3.43
C THR A 243 -17.45 1.32 2.41
N VAL A 244 -17.79 0.17 1.86
CA VAL A 244 -17.00 -0.51 0.81
C VAL A 244 -17.53 -0.11 -0.55
N MET A 245 -16.68 0.48 -1.39
CA MET A 245 -17.00 0.83 -2.77
C MET A 245 -16.54 -0.28 -3.71
N VAL A 246 -17.40 -0.69 -4.63
CA VAL A 246 -17.15 -1.72 -5.64
C VAL A 246 -17.45 -1.14 -7.00
N THR A 247 -16.42 -0.96 -7.82
CA THR A 247 -16.54 -0.32 -9.12
C THR A 247 -15.92 -1.15 -10.24
N VAL A 248 -16.62 -1.21 -11.38
CA VAL A 248 -16.08 -1.78 -12.62
C VAL A 248 -15.37 -0.66 -13.37
N THR A 249 -14.03 -0.67 -13.32
CA THR A 249 -13.21 0.42 -13.84
C THR A 249 -13.27 0.54 -15.36
N ASN A 250 -13.39 -0.59 -16.07
CA ASN A 250 -13.63 -0.64 -17.51
C ASN A 250 -15.14 -0.73 -17.87
N SER A 251 -15.99 -0.05 -17.10
CA SER A 251 -17.45 -0.10 -17.22
C SER A 251 -18.01 0.47 -18.54
N LYS A 252 -17.19 1.14 -19.33
CA LYS A 252 -17.56 1.60 -20.68
C LYS A 252 -17.72 0.45 -21.68
N ASP A 253 -17.01 -0.66 -21.43
CA ASP A 253 -16.94 -1.82 -22.32
C ASP A 253 -18.02 -2.86 -22.01
N PHE A 254 -18.77 -2.65 -20.91
CA PHE A 254 -19.77 -3.62 -20.43
C PHE A 254 -21.10 -2.95 -20.12
N ASP A 255 -22.21 -3.68 -20.40
CA ASP A 255 -23.54 -3.30 -19.92
C ASP A 255 -23.73 -3.81 -18.48
N ILE A 256 -23.57 -2.90 -17.52
CA ILE A 256 -23.63 -3.21 -16.09
C ILE A 256 -25.01 -2.85 -15.57
N LYS A 257 -25.68 -3.86 -15.00
CA LYS A 257 -27.00 -3.76 -14.41
C LYS A 257 -26.99 -4.23 -12.97
N LEU A 258 -27.39 -3.37 -12.06
CA LEU A 258 -27.59 -3.73 -10.68
C LEU A 258 -28.93 -4.46 -10.52
N LEU A 259 -28.94 -5.64 -9.90
CA LEU A 259 -30.13 -6.48 -9.74
C LEU A 259 -30.90 -6.19 -8.46
N LYS A 260 -30.29 -5.47 -7.50
CA LYS A 260 -30.91 -5.09 -6.21
C LYS A 260 -30.88 -3.59 -6.02
N ASP A 261 -31.86 -3.05 -5.30
CA ASP A 261 -31.95 -1.64 -5.01
C ASP A 261 -31.15 -1.23 -3.76
N ALA A 262 -30.80 0.05 -3.68
CA ALA A 262 -30.14 0.60 -2.50
C ALA A 262 -31.04 0.43 -1.25
N GLY A 263 -30.43 0.05 -0.13
CA GLY A 263 -31.13 -0.28 1.11
C GLY A 263 -31.40 -1.77 1.30
N GLU A 264 -31.31 -2.59 0.24
CA GLU A 264 -31.42 -4.03 0.37
C GLU A 264 -30.20 -4.67 1.04
N LYS A 265 -30.44 -5.72 1.83
CA LYS A 265 -29.39 -6.54 2.41
C LYS A 265 -28.83 -7.48 1.36
N VAL A 266 -27.51 -7.57 1.29
CA VAL A 266 -26.77 -8.51 0.45
C VAL A 266 -25.90 -9.42 1.30
N THR A 267 -25.79 -10.65 0.88
CA THR A 267 -24.77 -11.59 1.35
C THR A 267 -23.68 -11.69 0.30
N THR A 268 -22.55 -12.30 0.61
CA THR A 268 -21.44 -12.53 -0.33
C THR A 268 -21.83 -13.40 -1.55
N ILE A 269 -23.07 -13.86 -1.64
CA ILE A 269 -23.56 -14.79 -2.68
C ILE A 269 -24.69 -14.17 -3.51
N ASP A 270 -25.36 -13.11 -3.00
CA ASP A 270 -26.59 -12.55 -3.61
C ASP A 270 -26.34 -11.14 -4.17
N ILE A 271 -26.20 -11.04 -5.46
CA ILE A 271 -26.49 -9.81 -6.21
C ILE A 271 -27.34 -10.13 -7.42
#